data_6f9de860ec5e9a6d7be5f991697b663b
#
_entry.id   6f9de860ec5e9a6d7be5f991697b663b
#
_cell.length_a   1.000
_cell.length_b   1.000
_cell.length_c   1.000
_cell.angle_alpha   90.00
_cell.angle_beta   90.00
_cell.angle_gamma   90.00
#
_symmetry.space_group_name_H-M   'P 1'
#
loop_
_entity.id
_entity.type
_entity.pdbx_description
1 polymer ?
#
loop_
_entity_poly.entity_id
_entity_poly.type
_entity_poly.pdbx_seq_one_letter_code
_entity_poly.pdbx_strand_id
1 'polypeptide(L)'
;MSQLSHLDELEAEAIYIIREVAAECEKPVMVYSIGKDSSVMLHLAMKAFYPEKPPFPFMHIDTTWKFKDMIKFRDDTAKKLGIEMIVYSNEEGIKQGINPFDHGAAYTDIMKTQALKQALTKYGFTAAFGGGRRDEEKSRAKERIFSFRNQAQAWDPKNQRPEMWKHYNTKINKGESIRVFPISNWTEKDIWQYIKRENIDIVPLYFAAERPVVYRDGNIIMVDDDRFPLKEGEVPEYKSVRFRTLGCYPLTGGIESTATTLDEIIDETLSSVSSERTSRVIDNEAAGSMERRKREGYF
;
A
#
# COMPACT_ATOMS: atom_id res chain seq x y z
N MET A 1 -6.30 -34.36 13.89
CA MET A 1 -5.94 -33.27 12.97
C MET A 1 -5.87 -31.99 13.78
N SER A 2 -4.73 -31.30 13.86
CA SER A 2 -4.67 -30.01 14.50
C SER A 2 -5.49 -29.01 13.67
N GLN A 3 -6.38 -28.28 14.34
CA GLN A 3 -7.13 -27.21 13.71
C GLN A 3 -6.14 -26.09 13.33
N LEU A 4 -6.22 -25.58 12.10
CA LEU A 4 -5.40 -24.42 11.66
C LEU A 4 -5.66 -23.23 12.58
N SER A 5 -4.64 -22.45 12.88
CA SER A 5 -4.84 -21.19 13.57
C SER A 5 -5.48 -20.16 12.62
N HIS A 6 -6.09 -19.12 13.17
CA HIS A 6 -6.67 -18.03 12.37
C HIS A 6 -5.68 -17.45 11.35
N LEU A 7 -4.42 -17.21 11.76
CA LEU A 7 -3.40 -16.70 10.85
C LEU A 7 -2.99 -17.73 9.77
N ASP A 8 -3.05 -19.04 10.07
CA ASP A 8 -2.76 -20.07 9.06
C ASP A 8 -3.86 -20.14 8.01
N GLU A 9 -5.12 -19.95 8.41
CA GLU A 9 -6.25 -19.87 7.47
C GLU A 9 -6.14 -18.65 6.56
N LEU A 10 -5.81 -17.49 7.11
CA LEU A 10 -5.59 -16.25 6.34
C LEU A 10 -4.40 -16.37 5.38
N GLU A 11 -3.30 -16.97 5.83
CA GLU A 11 -2.12 -17.25 5.01
C GLU A 11 -2.47 -18.18 3.84
N ALA A 12 -3.13 -19.31 4.14
CA ALA A 12 -3.52 -20.29 3.13
C ALA A 12 -4.44 -19.69 2.06
N GLU A 13 -5.41 -18.85 2.47
CA GLU A 13 -6.28 -18.13 1.54
C GLU A 13 -5.48 -17.15 0.66
N ALA A 14 -4.60 -16.35 1.25
CA ALA A 14 -3.79 -15.38 0.50
C ALA A 14 -2.84 -16.06 -0.50
N ILE A 15 -2.17 -17.14 -0.09
CA ILE A 15 -1.31 -17.95 -0.97
C ILE A 15 -2.11 -18.58 -2.11
N TYR A 16 -3.31 -19.11 -1.83
CA TYR A 16 -4.18 -19.65 -2.85
C TYR A 16 -4.55 -18.57 -3.89
N ILE A 17 -4.97 -17.38 -3.46
CA ILE A 17 -5.32 -16.28 -4.36
C ILE A 17 -4.11 -15.86 -5.22
N ILE A 18 -2.91 -15.75 -4.63
CA ILE A 18 -1.69 -15.38 -5.35
C ILE A 18 -1.37 -16.42 -6.44
N ARG A 19 -1.47 -17.70 -6.12
CA ARG A 19 -1.22 -18.80 -7.08
C ARG A 19 -2.27 -18.83 -8.18
N GLU A 20 -3.55 -18.62 -7.85
CA GLU A 20 -4.65 -18.56 -8.81
C GLU A 20 -4.43 -17.46 -9.85
N VAL A 21 -4.05 -16.25 -9.41
CA VAL A 21 -3.75 -15.14 -10.33
C VAL A 21 -2.53 -15.43 -11.21
N ALA A 22 -1.51 -16.06 -10.65
CA ALA A 22 -0.32 -16.42 -11.42
C ALA A 22 -0.59 -17.48 -12.49
N ALA A 23 -1.56 -18.38 -12.23
CA ALA A 23 -1.96 -19.44 -13.16
C ALA A 23 -2.93 -18.95 -14.24
N GLU A 24 -3.87 -18.08 -13.89
CA GLU A 24 -5.01 -17.73 -14.73
C GLU A 24 -4.86 -16.39 -15.46
N CYS A 25 -4.04 -15.47 -14.93
CA CYS A 25 -3.87 -14.15 -15.54
C CYS A 25 -2.64 -14.11 -16.44
N GLU A 26 -2.79 -13.56 -17.62
CA GLU A 26 -1.73 -13.54 -18.65
C GLU A 26 -0.48 -12.78 -18.20
N LYS A 27 -0.66 -11.61 -17.55
CA LYS A 27 0.47 -10.76 -17.16
C LYS A 27 0.23 -10.07 -15.81
N PRO A 28 0.44 -10.78 -14.70
CA PRO A 28 0.30 -10.22 -13.36
C PRO A 28 1.51 -9.37 -12.96
N VAL A 29 1.30 -8.45 -12.02
CA VAL A 29 2.32 -7.64 -11.34
C VAL A 29 1.93 -7.42 -9.88
N MET A 30 2.89 -7.42 -8.95
CA MET A 30 2.61 -7.07 -7.56
C MET A 30 3.06 -5.63 -7.28
N VAL A 31 2.10 -4.78 -6.93
CA VAL A 31 2.41 -3.39 -6.54
C VAL A 31 2.99 -3.38 -5.13
N TYR A 32 4.22 -2.90 -5.02
CA TYR A 32 4.97 -2.81 -3.77
C TYR A 32 5.07 -1.36 -3.31
N SER A 33 4.22 -0.99 -2.35
CA SER A 33 4.16 0.37 -1.80
C SER A 33 5.14 0.62 -0.65
N ILE A 34 5.91 -0.38 -0.26
CA ILE A 34 6.90 -0.39 0.84
C ILE A 34 6.24 -0.32 2.24
N GLY A 35 4.91 -0.19 2.33
CA GLY A 35 4.18 -0.24 3.59
C GLY A 35 4.11 -1.66 4.17
N LYS A 36 3.70 -1.79 5.46
CA LYS A 36 3.55 -3.07 6.16
C LYS A 36 2.72 -4.10 5.40
N ASP A 37 1.59 -3.67 4.83
CA ASP A 37 0.69 -4.53 4.08
C ASP A 37 1.36 -5.09 2.80
N SER A 38 2.09 -4.25 2.07
CA SER A 38 2.83 -4.70 0.89
C SER A 38 4.07 -5.55 1.23
N SER A 39 4.66 -5.37 2.41
CA SER A 39 5.74 -6.25 2.89
C SER A 39 5.21 -7.64 3.25
N VAL A 40 4.02 -7.72 3.87
CA VAL A 40 3.31 -9.00 4.07
C VAL A 40 2.97 -9.65 2.72
N MET A 41 2.46 -8.88 1.76
CA MET A 41 2.16 -9.37 0.40
C MET A 41 3.39 -9.94 -0.30
N LEU A 42 4.54 -9.25 -0.20
CA LEU A 42 5.82 -9.72 -0.74
C LEU A 42 6.24 -11.05 -0.09
N HIS A 43 6.18 -11.13 1.24
CA HIS A 43 6.48 -12.36 1.96
C HIS A 43 5.58 -13.52 1.55
N LEU A 44 4.27 -13.29 1.46
CA LEU A 44 3.29 -14.29 1.00
C LEU A 44 3.56 -14.75 -0.44
N ALA A 45 3.95 -13.84 -1.33
CA ALA A 45 4.31 -14.18 -2.70
C ALA A 45 5.58 -15.05 -2.75
N MET A 46 6.62 -14.71 -1.99
CA MET A 46 7.82 -15.52 -1.88
C MET A 46 7.51 -16.92 -1.32
N LYS A 47 6.67 -17.00 -0.29
CA LYS A 47 6.23 -18.27 0.33
C LYS A 47 5.37 -19.10 -0.63
N ALA A 48 4.51 -18.46 -1.44
CA ALA A 48 3.63 -19.12 -2.40
C ALA A 48 4.39 -19.92 -3.45
N PHE A 49 5.59 -19.51 -3.83
CA PHE A 49 6.37 -20.13 -4.90
C PHE A 49 7.66 -20.76 -4.42
N TYR A 50 7.92 -20.77 -3.11
CA TYR A 50 9.12 -21.39 -2.55
C TYR A 50 9.29 -22.85 -3.05
N PRO A 51 10.52 -23.27 -3.46
CA PRO A 51 11.80 -22.55 -3.37
C PRO A 51 12.07 -21.57 -4.53
N GLU A 52 11.22 -21.54 -5.55
CA GLU A 52 11.34 -20.64 -6.69
C GLU A 52 10.88 -19.21 -6.34
N LYS A 53 11.16 -18.28 -7.24
CA LYS A 53 10.66 -16.89 -7.15
C LYS A 53 9.25 -16.78 -7.74
N PRO A 54 8.47 -15.76 -7.31
CA PRO A 54 7.20 -15.46 -7.96
C PRO A 54 7.38 -15.25 -9.47
N PRO A 55 6.50 -15.84 -10.32
CA PRO A 55 6.62 -15.76 -11.78
C PRO A 55 6.10 -14.43 -12.35
N PHE A 56 6.18 -13.37 -11.57
CA PHE A 56 5.75 -12.03 -11.96
C PHE A 56 6.65 -10.97 -11.29
N PRO A 57 6.82 -9.79 -11.92
CA PRO A 57 7.60 -8.71 -11.36
C PRO A 57 6.88 -8.00 -10.23
N PHE A 58 7.67 -7.27 -9.43
CA PHE A 58 7.18 -6.29 -8.46
C PHE A 58 7.29 -4.89 -9.04
N MET A 59 6.36 -4.00 -8.68
CA MET A 59 6.33 -2.63 -9.21
C MET A 59 6.12 -1.63 -8.10
N HIS A 60 7.00 -0.63 -8.04
CA HIS A 60 6.87 0.53 -7.17
C HIS A 60 6.51 1.77 -8.00
N ILE A 61 5.45 2.48 -7.59
CA ILE A 61 5.13 3.80 -8.14
C ILE A 61 5.85 4.85 -7.29
N ASP A 62 6.89 5.41 -7.87
CA ASP A 62 7.66 6.48 -7.23
C ASP A 62 7.01 7.83 -7.53
N THR A 63 6.52 8.45 -6.49
CA THR A 63 5.86 9.76 -6.54
C THR A 63 6.82 10.92 -6.30
N THR A 64 8.13 10.66 -6.23
CA THR A 64 9.23 11.59 -5.95
C THR A 64 9.28 12.17 -4.51
N TRP A 65 8.20 12.00 -3.74
CA TRP A 65 8.07 12.48 -2.35
C TRP A 65 7.88 11.32 -1.37
N LYS A 66 8.74 10.30 -1.47
CA LYS A 66 8.81 9.21 -0.50
C LYS A 66 9.85 9.52 0.57
N PHE A 67 9.66 8.98 1.77
CA PHE A 67 10.71 9.01 2.80
C PHE A 67 11.97 8.33 2.29
N LYS A 68 13.14 8.90 2.64
CA LYS A 68 14.45 8.32 2.27
C LYS A 68 14.59 6.88 2.75
N ASP A 69 14.15 6.59 3.97
CA ASP A 69 14.18 5.25 4.53
C ASP A 69 13.33 4.25 3.73
N MET A 70 12.21 4.69 3.14
CA MET A 70 11.39 3.83 2.29
C MET A 70 12.14 3.44 1.00
N ILE A 71 12.78 4.41 0.35
CA ILE A 71 13.52 4.15 -0.89
C ILE A 71 14.68 3.19 -0.63
N LYS A 72 15.47 3.47 0.42
CA LYS A 72 16.55 2.59 0.84
C LYS A 72 16.06 1.17 1.13
N PHE A 73 15.00 1.04 1.93
CA PHE A 73 14.43 -0.26 2.28
C PHE A 73 13.93 -1.03 1.06
N ARG A 74 13.30 -0.36 0.09
CA ARG A 74 12.89 -0.96 -1.19
C ARG A 74 14.06 -1.60 -1.92
N ASP A 75 15.13 -0.81 -2.10
CA ASP A 75 16.28 -1.22 -2.89
C ASP A 75 17.06 -2.35 -2.19
N ASP A 76 17.25 -2.25 -0.88
CA ASP A 76 17.88 -3.30 -0.07
C ASP A 76 17.05 -4.60 -0.09
N THR A 77 15.72 -4.51 0.00
CA THR A 77 14.81 -5.65 -0.06
C THR A 77 14.86 -6.33 -1.43
N ALA A 78 14.76 -5.55 -2.52
CA ALA A 78 14.82 -6.09 -3.87
C ALA A 78 16.14 -6.82 -4.12
N LYS A 79 17.26 -6.25 -3.67
CA LYS A 79 18.59 -6.85 -3.76
C LYS A 79 18.70 -8.13 -2.91
N LYS A 80 18.26 -8.09 -1.65
CA LYS A 80 18.29 -9.22 -0.70
C LYS A 80 17.54 -10.43 -1.25
N LEU A 81 16.36 -10.21 -1.81
CA LEU A 81 15.50 -11.27 -2.34
C LEU A 81 15.80 -11.62 -3.80
N GLY A 82 16.59 -10.80 -4.49
CA GLY A 82 16.93 -10.96 -5.90
C GLY A 82 15.70 -10.96 -6.79
N ILE A 83 14.72 -10.10 -6.51
CA ILE A 83 13.47 -9.95 -7.26
C ILE A 83 13.57 -8.84 -8.30
N GLU A 84 12.83 -8.97 -9.40
CA GLU A 84 12.67 -7.89 -10.38
C GLU A 84 11.77 -6.79 -9.80
N MET A 85 12.30 -5.58 -9.63
CA MET A 85 11.59 -4.42 -9.13
C MET A 85 11.52 -3.33 -10.20
N ILE A 86 10.35 -3.16 -10.79
CA ILE A 86 10.05 -2.06 -11.71
C ILE A 86 9.77 -0.80 -10.89
N VAL A 87 10.54 0.25 -11.09
CA VAL A 87 10.27 1.57 -10.49
C VAL A 87 9.72 2.47 -11.59
N TYR A 88 8.52 3.00 -11.40
CA TYR A 88 7.86 3.85 -12.37
C TYR A 88 7.47 5.19 -11.77
N SER A 89 7.77 6.28 -12.49
CA SER A 89 7.37 7.65 -12.16
C SER A 89 6.63 8.28 -13.33
N ASN A 90 5.73 9.20 -13.06
CA ASN A 90 5.09 10.02 -14.10
C ASN A 90 6.07 11.11 -14.54
N GLU A 91 6.79 10.87 -15.62
CA GLU A 91 7.81 11.80 -16.15
C GLU A 91 7.22 13.17 -16.52
N GLU A 92 5.99 13.20 -17.04
CA GLU A 92 5.33 14.46 -17.39
C GLU A 92 4.98 15.27 -16.13
N GLY A 93 4.48 14.62 -15.08
CA GLY A 93 4.25 15.27 -13.79
C GLY A 93 5.54 15.81 -13.17
N ILE A 94 6.65 15.09 -13.32
CA ILE A 94 7.98 15.56 -12.87
C ILE A 94 8.39 16.82 -13.63
N LYS A 95 8.28 16.82 -14.97
CA LYS A 95 8.62 17.98 -15.81
C LYS A 95 7.78 19.21 -15.49
N GLN A 96 6.53 19.01 -15.13
CA GLN A 96 5.61 20.08 -14.71
C GLN A 96 5.85 20.55 -13.26
N GLY A 97 6.78 19.96 -12.52
CA GLY A 97 7.07 20.32 -11.14
C GLY A 97 5.95 19.97 -10.15
N ILE A 98 5.13 18.96 -10.48
CA ILE A 98 4.00 18.56 -9.62
C ILE A 98 4.51 18.08 -8.25
N ASN A 99 4.09 18.77 -7.20
CA ASN A 99 4.51 18.50 -5.82
C ASN A 99 3.31 18.58 -4.85
N PRO A 100 3.42 18.00 -3.64
CA PRO A 100 2.30 17.92 -2.69
C PRO A 100 1.91 19.25 -2.06
N PHE A 101 2.79 20.26 -2.04
CA PHE A 101 2.54 21.54 -1.39
C PHE A 101 1.72 22.49 -2.25
N ASP A 102 2.05 22.58 -3.54
CA ASP A 102 1.40 23.50 -4.46
C ASP A 102 0.16 22.87 -5.14
N HIS A 103 0.10 21.54 -5.23
CA HIS A 103 -0.91 20.85 -6.04
C HIS A 103 -1.89 20.01 -5.21
N GLY A 104 -1.68 19.85 -3.90
CA GLY A 104 -2.63 19.18 -3.00
C GLY A 104 -3.13 17.82 -3.51
N ALA A 105 -4.45 17.68 -3.65
CA ALA A 105 -5.08 16.43 -4.12
C ALA A 105 -4.68 16.07 -5.57
N ALA A 106 -4.45 17.05 -6.44
CA ALA A 106 -4.01 16.82 -7.82
C ALA A 106 -2.65 16.12 -7.89
N TYR A 107 -1.75 16.40 -6.95
CA TYR A 107 -0.48 15.66 -6.86
C TYR A 107 -0.69 14.17 -6.71
N THR A 108 -1.57 13.73 -5.81
CA THR A 108 -1.84 12.31 -5.61
C THR A 108 -2.47 11.67 -6.86
N ASP A 109 -3.37 12.36 -7.53
CA ASP A 109 -3.94 11.86 -8.78
C ASP A 109 -2.87 11.72 -9.85
N ILE A 110 -2.11 12.77 -10.15
CA ILE A 110 -1.12 12.78 -11.23
C ILE A 110 0.05 11.84 -10.95
N MET A 111 0.68 11.96 -9.76
CA MET A 111 1.93 11.27 -9.46
C MET A 111 1.73 9.83 -8.96
N LYS A 112 0.52 9.44 -8.54
CA LYS A 112 0.22 8.10 -8.08
C LYS A 112 -0.80 7.39 -8.96
N THR A 113 -2.02 7.93 -9.11
CA THR A 113 -3.11 7.25 -9.83
C THR A 113 -2.82 7.17 -11.33
N GLN A 114 -2.49 8.31 -11.96
CA GLN A 114 -2.16 8.33 -13.39
C GLN A 114 -0.86 7.58 -13.68
N ALA A 115 0.16 7.74 -12.83
CA ALA A 115 1.41 6.98 -12.95
C ALA A 115 1.18 5.46 -12.92
N LEU A 116 0.32 4.96 -12.02
CA LEU A 116 -0.05 3.55 -11.98
C LEU A 116 -0.74 3.12 -13.27
N LYS A 117 -1.72 3.89 -13.76
CA LYS A 117 -2.44 3.60 -15.02
C LYS A 117 -1.48 3.57 -16.21
N GLN A 118 -0.57 4.54 -16.29
CA GLN A 118 0.46 4.60 -17.32
C GLN A 118 1.38 3.38 -17.27
N ALA A 119 1.86 3.00 -16.08
CA ALA A 119 2.73 1.84 -15.90
C ALA A 119 2.02 0.55 -16.33
N LEU A 120 0.80 0.32 -15.87
CA LEU A 120 0.03 -0.88 -16.22
C LEU A 120 -0.20 -0.99 -17.73
N THR A 121 -0.52 0.13 -18.38
CA THR A 121 -0.69 0.18 -19.85
C THR A 121 0.63 -0.03 -20.57
N LYS A 122 1.70 0.68 -20.16
CA LYS A 122 3.03 0.61 -20.79
C LYS A 122 3.59 -0.82 -20.79
N TYR A 123 3.44 -1.51 -19.67
CA TYR A 123 3.94 -2.88 -19.53
C TYR A 123 2.91 -3.95 -19.93
N GLY A 124 1.67 -3.58 -20.20
CA GLY A 124 0.59 -4.49 -20.59
C GLY A 124 0.13 -5.42 -19.47
N PHE A 125 0.20 -5.00 -18.22
CA PHE A 125 -0.25 -5.82 -17.09
C PHE A 125 -1.77 -5.96 -17.06
N THR A 126 -2.24 -7.20 -16.93
CA THR A 126 -3.67 -7.56 -16.91
C THR A 126 -4.22 -7.76 -15.50
N ALA A 127 -3.34 -8.08 -14.55
CA ALA A 127 -3.69 -8.19 -13.12
C ALA A 127 -2.65 -7.48 -12.26
N ALA A 128 -3.12 -6.78 -11.23
CA ALA A 128 -2.23 -6.09 -10.30
C ALA A 128 -2.64 -6.39 -8.85
N PHE A 129 -1.75 -7.01 -8.10
CA PHE A 129 -1.93 -7.25 -6.67
C PHE A 129 -1.75 -5.98 -5.86
N GLY A 130 -2.57 -5.81 -4.83
CA GLY A 130 -2.49 -4.72 -3.87
C GLY A 130 -2.82 -5.14 -2.45
N GLY A 131 -2.26 -4.42 -1.49
CA GLY A 131 -2.41 -4.68 -0.05
C GLY A 131 -3.67 -4.10 0.58
N GLY A 132 -4.72 -3.78 -0.20
CA GLY A 132 -5.95 -3.22 0.34
C GLY A 132 -6.72 -4.22 1.22
N ARG A 133 -7.22 -3.75 2.37
CA ARG A 133 -7.98 -4.55 3.34
C ARG A 133 -9.36 -3.95 3.59
N ARG A 134 -10.36 -4.81 3.84
CA ARG A 134 -11.74 -4.37 4.19
C ARG A 134 -11.80 -3.63 5.50
N ASP A 135 -10.92 -3.97 6.43
CA ASP A 135 -10.76 -3.35 7.74
C ASP A 135 -10.27 -1.90 7.63
N GLU A 136 -9.44 -1.61 6.64
CA GLU A 136 -8.84 -0.29 6.42
C GLU A 136 -9.88 0.78 6.06
N GLU A 137 -10.89 0.42 5.23
CA GLU A 137 -11.84 1.38 4.70
C GLU A 137 -13.10 0.71 4.15
N LYS A 138 -14.29 1.25 4.47
CA LYS A 138 -15.61 0.65 4.14
C LYS A 138 -15.82 0.39 2.64
N SER A 139 -15.30 1.22 1.75
CA SER A 139 -15.47 1.03 0.31
C SER A 139 -14.69 -0.18 -0.21
N ARG A 140 -13.66 -0.66 0.51
CA ARG A 140 -12.93 -1.89 0.19
C ARG A 140 -13.81 -3.14 0.23
N ALA A 141 -14.80 -3.18 1.12
CA ALA A 141 -15.74 -4.29 1.17
C ALA A 141 -16.54 -4.46 -0.12
N LYS A 142 -16.79 -3.36 -0.85
CA LYS A 142 -17.51 -3.38 -2.13
C LYS A 142 -16.65 -3.87 -3.30
N GLU A 143 -15.33 -3.69 -3.23
CA GLU A 143 -14.41 -4.07 -4.31
C GLU A 143 -14.19 -5.57 -4.42
N ARG A 144 -14.47 -6.34 -3.37
CA ARG A 144 -14.18 -7.78 -3.29
C ARG A 144 -12.68 -8.08 -3.35
N ILE A 145 -12.31 -9.35 -3.47
CA ILE A 145 -10.91 -9.78 -3.63
C ILE A 145 -10.44 -9.52 -5.06
N PHE A 146 -11.29 -9.83 -6.07
CA PHE A 146 -11.02 -9.57 -7.48
C PHE A 146 -11.85 -8.37 -7.96
N SER A 147 -11.22 -7.20 -8.01
CA SER A 147 -11.85 -5.94 -8.40
C SER A 147 -11.64 -5.66 -9.87
N PHE A 148 -12.69 -5.78 -10.68
CA PHE A 148 -12.62 -5.59 -12.13
C PHE A 148 -12.53 -4.11 -12.50
N ARG A 149 -11.69 -3.82 -13.48
CA ARG A 149 -11.48 -2.50 -14.05
C ARG A 149 -11.84 -2.52 -15.53
N ASN A 150 -12.63 -1.56 -15.94
CA ASN A 150 -12.98 -1.37 -17.34
C ASN A 150 -11.77 -0.87 -18.17
N GLN A 151 -11.96 -0.64 -19.47
CA GLN A 151 -10.93 -0.16 -20.38
C GLN A 151 -10.32 1.20 -19.98
N ALA A 152 -11.07 2.04 -19.22
CA ALA A 152 -10.55 3.29 -18.64
C ALA A 152 -9.80 3.05 -17.31
N GLN A 153 -9.59 1.77 -16.93
CA GLN A 153 -9.03 1.33 -15.65
C GLN A 153 -9.83 1.80 -14.41
N ALA A 154 -11.08 2.19 -14.62
CA ALA A 154 -12.00 2.60 -13.58
C ALA A 154 -12.72 1.39 -12.97
N TRP A 155 -12.95 1.42 -11.66
CA TRP A 155 -13.76 0.40 -11.00
C TRP A 155 -15.23 0.54 -11.37
N ASP A 156 -15.83 -0.57 -11.82
CA ASP A 156 -17.26 -0.66 -12.10
C ASP A 156 -17.96 -1.57 -11.09
N PRO A 157 -18.63 -1.00 -10.07
CA PRO A 157 -19.30 -1.77 -9.04
C PRO A 157 -20.47 -2.61 -9.56
N LYS A 158 -21.03 -2.28 -10.74
CA LYS A 158 -22.14 -3.01 -11.33
C LYS A 158 -21.72 -4.31 -11.98
N ASN A 159 -20.46 -4.40 -12.44
CA ASN A 159 -19.91 -5.55 -13.12
C ASN A 159 -19.00 -6.41 -12.24
N GLN A 160 -19.07 -6.24 -10.90
CA GLN A 160 -18.37 -7.10 -9.97
C GLN A 160 -18.96 -8.52 -9.99
N ARG A 161 -18.09 -9.51 -10.02
CA ARG A 161 -18.48 -10.91 -10.07
C ARG A 161 -18.62 -11.52 -8.68
N PRO A 162 -19.55 -12.48 -8.49
CA PRO A 162 -19.64 -13.20 -7.23
C PRO A 162 -18.37 -14.00 -6.92
N GLU A 163 -17.98 -14.03 -5.64
CA GLU A 163 -16.86 -14.82 -5.11
C GLU A 163 -17.43 -15.87 -4.14
N MET A 164 -18.19 -16.82 -4.69
CA MET A 164 -18.83 -17.87 -3.91
C MET A 164 -17.89 -19.07 -3.76
N TRP A 165 -17.85 -19.64 -2.54
CA TRP A 165 -17.03 -20.82 -2.22
C TRP A 165 -15.55 -20.69 -2.60
N LYS A 166 -15.00 -19.48 -2.52
CA LYS A 166 -13.61 -19.16 -2.90
C LYS A 166 -13.28 -19.48 -4.37
N HIS A 167 -14.28 -19.48 -5.23
CA HIS A 167 -14.09 -19.55 -6.68
C HIS A 167 -14.03 -18.16 -7.27
N TYR A 168 -12.96 -17.90 -8.02
CA TYR A 168 -12.72 -16.61 -8.65
C TYR A 168 -12.85 -16.73 -10.17
N ASN A 169 -13.49 -15.76 -10.78
CA ASN A 169 -13.57 -15.66 -12.23
C ASN A 169 -12.62 -14.58 -12.72
N THR A 170 -11.48 -14.98 -13.26
CA THR A 170 -10.41 -14.10 -13.74
C THR A 170 -10.57 -13.64 -15.17
N LYS A 171 -11.59 -14.13 -15.90
CA LYS A 171 -11.80 -13.83 -17.31
C LYS A 171 -12.08 -12.34 -17.53
N ILE A 172 -11.26 -11.69 -18.36
CA ILE A 172 -11.40 -10.28 -18.73
C ILE A 172 -11.56 -10.13 -20.24
N ASN A 173 -12.16 -9.04 -20.67
CA ASN A 173 -12.19 -8.66 -22.08
C ASN A 173 -10.95 -7.85 -22.45
N LYS A 174 -10.70 -7.69 -23.74
CA LYS A 174 -9.58 -6.88 -24.24
C LYS A 174 -9.64 -5.45 -23.70
N GLY A 175 -8.55 -5.00 -23.07
CA GLY A 175 -8.43 -3.68 -22.47
C GLY A 175 -8.96 -3.56 -21.04
N GLU A 176 -9.60 -4.60 -20.48
CA GLU A 176 -9.93 -4.68 -19.06
C GLU A 176 -8.75 -5.19 -18.23
N SER A 177 -8.81 -4.99 -16.93
CA SER A 177 -7.81 -5.50 -15.99
C SER A 177 -8.45 -5.82 -14.62
N ILE A 178 -7.69 -6.50 -13.77
CA ILE A 178 -8.14 -6.86 -12.43
C ILE A 178 -7.18 -6.27 -11.38
N ARG A 179 -7.73 -5.70 -10.30
CA ARG A 179 -6.99 -5.47 -9.07
C ARG A 179 -7.30 -6.61 -8.11
N VAL A 180 -6.27 -7.22 -7.52
CA VAL A 180 -6.43 -8.38 -6.65
C VAL A 180 -5.92 -8.04 -5.25
N PHE A 181 -6.73 -8.35 -4.23
CA PHE A 181 -6.46 -8.03 -2.83
C PHE A 181 -6.39 -9.31 -1.97
N PRO A 182 -5.27 -10.05 -2.02
CA PRO A 182 -5.14 -11.35 -1.31
C PRO A 182 -5.32 -11.26 0.20
N ILE A 183 -4.98 -10.10 0.79
CA ILE A 183 -5.12 -9.84 2.23
C ILE A 183 -6.40 -9.05 2.57
N SER A 184 -7.41 -9.05 1.70
CA SER A 184 -8.65 -8.28 1.88
C SER A 184 -9.37 -8.57 3.19
N ASN A 185 -9.30 -9.82 3.67
CA ASN A 185 -9.98 -10.28 4.89
C ASN A 185 -9.15 -10.09 6.17
N TRP A 186 -7.92 -9.61 6.07
CA TRP A 186 -7.03 -9.38 7.21
C TRP A 186 -7.35 -8.07 7.93
N THR A 187 -7.25 -8.07 9.25
CA THR A 187 -7.30 -6.85 10.07
C THR A 187 -5.90 -6.24 10.23
N GLU A 188 -5.82 -5.00 10.70
CA GLU A 188 -4.52 -4.38 11.05
C GLU A 188 -3.77 -5.22 12.10
N LYS A 189 -4.51 -5.78 13.06
CA LYS A 189 -3.96 -6.69 14.07
C LYS A 189 -3.34 -7.94 13.45
N ASP A 190 -4.05 -8.57 12.49
CA ASP A 190 -3.55 -9.77 11.82
C ASP A 190 -2.25 -9.47 11.06
N ILE A 191 -2.15 -8.31 10.42
CA ILE A 191 -0.93 -7.85 9.74
C ILE A 191 0.24 -7.78 10.74
N TRP A 192 0.07 -7.11 11.87
CA TRP A 192 1.13 -6.97 12.85
C TRP A 192 1.52 -8.29 13.51
N GLN A 193 0.54 -9.13 13.85
CA GLN A 193 0.79 -10.45 14.41
C GLN A 193 1.50 -11.37 13.41
N TYR A 194 1.16 -11.27 12.14
CA TYR A 194 1.82 -12.04 11.08
C TYR A 194 3.25 -11.57 10.84
N ILE A 195 3.50 -10.25 10.80
CA ILE A 195 4.84 -9.66 10.73
C ILE A 195 5.72 -10.20 11.86
N LYS A 196 5.19 -10.23 13.09
CA LYS A 196 5.91 -10.77 14.24
C LYS A 196 6.18 -12.28 14.11
N ARG A 197 5.14 -13.05 13.74
CA ARG A 197 5.23 -14.51 13.62
C ARG A 197 6.26 -14.95 12.58
N GLU A 198 6.24 -14.33 11.41
CA GLU A 198 7.11 -14.68 10.29
C GLU A 198 8.43 -13.91 10.28
N ASN A 199 8.65 -13.02 11.25
CA ASN A 199 9.83 -12.15 11.34
C ASN A 199 10.06 -11.36 10.04
N ILE A 200 9.02 -10.71 9.55
CA ILE A 200 9.06 -9.95 8.28
C ILE A 200 9.77 -8.61 8.50
N ASP A 201 10.76 -8.34 7.68
CA ASP A 201 11.42 -7.03 7.67
C ASP A 201 10.44 -5.94 7.24
N ILE A 202 10.41 -4.83 7.98
CA ILE A 202 9.59 -3.65 7.68
C ILE A 202 10.41 -2.37 7.80
N VAL A 203 9.92 -1.29 7.17
CA VAL A 203 10.59 0.01 7.21
C VAL A 203 10.72 0.51 8.65
N PRO A 204 11.90 1.02 9.08
CA PRO A 204 12.13 1.54 10.44
C PRO A 204 11.17 2.65 10.88
N LEU A 205 10.51 3.31 9.95
CA LEU A 205 9.52 4.37 10.22
C LEU A 205 8.30 3.89 11.03
N TYR A 206 8.05 2.60 11.09
CA TYR A 206 6.99 2.03 11.93
C TYR A 206 7.34 2.02 13.42
N PHE A 207 8.62 2.10 13.76
CA PHE A 207 9.12 2.15 15.13
C PHE A 207 9.35 3.59 15.58
N ALA A 208 9.10 3.86 16.85
CA ALA A 208 9.35 5.17 17.44
C ALA A 208 10.84 5.51 17.42
N ALA A 209 11.15 6.72 17.00
CA ALA A 209 12.50 7.29 17.04
C ALA A 209 12.43 8.81 17.10
N GLU A 210 13.50 9.45 17.57
CA GLU A 210 13.65 10.90 17.51
C GLU A 210 13.77 11.36 16.06
N ARG A 211 12.80 12.17 15.61
CA ARG A 211 12.74 12.71 14.24
C ARG A 211 12.42 14.18 14.23
N PRO A 212 12.98 14.94 13.26
CA PRO A 212 12.63 16.35 13.08
C PRO A 212 11.20 16.46 12.53
N VAL A 213 10.34 17.16 13.25
CA VAL A 213 8.93 17.32 12.90
C VAL A 213 8.48 18.77 13.00
N VAL A 214 7.45 19.11 12.25
CA VAL A 214 6.67 20.35 12.38
C VAL A 214 5.21 20.01 12.58
N TYR A 215 4.46 20.93 13.18
CA TYR A 215 3.02 20.78 13.41
C TYR A 215 2.25 21.64 12.43
N ARG A 216 1.42 21.00 11.58
CA ARG A 216 0.56 21.68 10.60
C ARG A 216 -0.85 21.10 10.63
N ASP A 217 -1.83 21.97 10.84
CA ASP A 217 -3.26 21.60 10.83
C ASP A 217 -3.58 20.39 11.74
N GLY A 218 -2.95 20.36 12.92
CA GLY A 218 -3.13 19.28 13.91
C GLY A 218 -2.40 17.98 13.57
N ASN A 219 -1.59 17.95 12.50
CA ASN A 219 -0.79 16.79 12.13
C ASN A 219 0.69 16.99 12.44
N ILE A 220 1.35 15.90 12.82
CA ILE A 220 2.81 15.85 13.01
C ILE A 220 3.41 15.44 11.67
N ILE A 221 4.15 16.36 11.04
CA ILE A 221 4.77 16.13 9.73
C ILE A 221 6.29 16.05 9.91
N MET A 222 6.88 14.93 9.50
CA MET A 222 8.33 14.77 9.52
C MET A 222 8.99 15.61 8.42
N VAL A 223 10.07 16.28 8.74
CA VAL A 223 10.93 16.98 7.78
C VAL A 223 12.04 16.02 7.35
N ASP A 224 11.84 15.35 6.22
CA ASP A 224 12.72 14.26 5.78
C ASP A 224 13.90 14.76 4.92
N ASP A 225 13.73 15.86 4.20
CA ASP A 225 14.76 16.45 3.35
C ASP A 225 14.61 17.97 3.16
N ASP A 226 15.61 18.57 2.51
CA ASP A 226 15.72 20.03 2.31
C ASP A 226 14.68 20.61 1.34
N ARG A 227 13.92 19.77 0.63
CA ARG A 227 12.82 20.19 -0.25
C ARG A 227 11.57 20.58 0.54
N PHE A 228 11.52 20.25 1.83
CA PHE A 228 10.38 20.59 2.67
C PHE A 228 10.32 22.11 2.91
N PRO A 229 9.29 22.83 2.44
CA PRO A 229 9.20 24.26 2.58
C PRO A 229 8.79 24.62 4.01
N LEU A 230 9.75 25.04 4.82
CA LEU A 230 9.47 25.58 6.15
C LEU A 230 8.82 26.98 6.02
N LYS A 231 7.81 27.26 6.85
CA LYS A 231 7.19 28.57 6.93
C LYS A 231 8.14 29.53 7.67
N GLU A 232 7.93 30.85 7.50
CA GLU A 232 8.68 31.85 8.21
C GLU A 232 8.57 31.67 9.74
N GLY A 233 9.71 31.52 10.40
CA GLY A 233 9.78 31.27 11.86
C GLY A 233 9.49 29.80 12.27
N GLU A 234 9.19 28.91 11.34
CA GLU A 234 8.99 27.50 11.64
C GLU A 234 10.34 26.78 11.80
N VAL A 235 10.57 26.20 12.96
CA VAL A 235 11.79 25.43 13.26
C VAL A 235 11.39 23.99 13.58
N PRO A 236 11.96 22.97 12.90
CA PRO A 236 11.68 21.60 13.22
C PRO A 236 12.09 21.24 14.66
N GLU A 237 11.20 20.57 15.39
CA GLU A 237 11.46 20.04 16.71
C GLU A 237 11.77 18.55 16.62
N TYR A 238 12.67 18.05 17.45
CA TYR A 238 12.90 16.61 17.56
C TYR A 238 11.90 15.98 18.54
N LYS A 239 11.16 15.00 18.06
CA LYS A 239 10.15 14.26 18.85
C LYS A 239 10.26 12.76 18.59
N SER A 240 9.93 11.97 19.61
CA SER A 240 9.78 10.53 19.45
C SER A 240 8.47 10.23 18.72
N VAL A 241 8.57 9.90 17.44
CA VAL A 241 7.43 9.65 16.57
C VAL A 241 7.59 8.38 15.75
N ARG A 242 6.47 7.76 15.44
CA ARG A 242 6.35 6.66 14.47
C ARG A 242 5.19 6.90 13.52
N PHE A 243 5.08 6.04 12.51
CA PHE A 243 3.99 6.09 11.53
C PHE A 243 3.13 4.82 11.61
N ARG A 244 1.80 4.94 11.51
CA ARG A 244 0.88 3.80 11.39
C ARG A 244 0.69 3.36 9.95
N THR A 245 0.74 4.33 9.02
CA THR A 245 0.68 4.09 7.58
C THR A 245 1.77 4.90 6.90
N LEU A 246 2.26 4.42 5.75
CA LEU A 246 3.29 5.10 4.97
C LEU A 246 2.77 5.49 3.59
N GLY A 247 3.11 6.69 3.16
CA GLY A 247 2.73 7.25 1.87
C GLY A 247 3.79 8.23 1.35
N CYS A 248 3.35 9.35 0.80
CA CYS A 248 4.23 10.50 0.52
C CYS A 248 4.49 11.23 1.83
N TYR A 249 5.76 11.55 2.14
CA TYR A 249 6.09 12.02 3.49
C TYR A 249 5.36 13.31 3.92
N PRO A 250 5.13 14.31 3.04
CA PRO A 250 4.42 15.51 3.46
C PRO A 250 2.90 15.29 3.70
N LEU A 251 2.36 14.16 3.19
CA LEU A 251 0.94 13.80 3.30
C LEU A 251 0.70 12.67 4.30
N THR A 252 1.72 12.30 5.06
CA THR A 252 1.68 11.22 6.05
C THR A 252 1.98 11.79 7.42
N GLY A 253 0.97 11.85 8.28
CA GLY A 253 1.12 12.27 9.67
C GLY A 253 1.78 11.19 10.52
N GLY A 254 2.72 11.61 11.37
CA GLY A 254 3.27 10.81 12.45
C GLY A 254 2.36 10.83 13.69
N ILE A 255 2.63 9.93 14.60
CA ILE A 255 2.06 9.93 15.96
C ILE A 255 3.19 9.93 16.99
N GLU A 256 3.03 10.67 18.07
CA GLU A 256 3.94 10.54 19.20
C GLU A 256 3.80 9.14 19.81
N SER A 257 4.91 8.49 20.03
CA SER A 257 4.94 7.12 20.54
C SER A 257 6.31 6.81 21.11
N THR A 258 6.35 5.85 22.02
CA THR A 258 7.56 5.25 22.56
C THR A 258 7.75 3.80 22.10
N ALA A 259 6.86 3.29 21.25
CA ALA A 259 6.90 1.90 20.79
C ALA A 259 8.08 1.65 19.83
N THR A 260 9.08 0.95 20.32
CA THR A 260 10.33 0.61 19.61
C THR A 260 10.39 -0.86 19.20
N THR A 261 9.43 -1.66 19.64
CA THR A 261 9.33 -3.09 19.34
C THR A 261 7.99 -3.45 18.71
N LEU A 262 7.93 -4.62 18.04
CA LEU A 262 6.67 -5.11 17.46
C LEU A 262 5.60 -5.37 18.53
N ASP A 263 5.98 -5.82 19.72
CA ASP A 263 5.05 -6.06 20.81
C ASP A 263 4.37 -4.77 21.28
N GLU A 264 5.16 -3.72 21.49
CA GLU A 264 4.63 -2.41 21.85
C GLU A 264 3.72 -1.83 20.77
N ILE A 265 4.06 -2.00 19.48
CA ILE A 265 3.21 -1.57 18.35
C ILE A 265 1.88 -2.35 18.36
N ILE A 266 1.90 -3.65 18.62
CA ILE A 266 0.71 -4.50 18.71
C ILE A 266 -0.17 -4.02 19.86
N ASP A 267 0.39 -3.76 21.03
CA ASP A 267 -0.33 -3.29 22.21
C ASP A 267 -0.96 -1.91 21.97
N GLU A 268 -0.23 -0.97 21.36
CA GLU A 268 -0.77 0.32 20.94
C GLU A 268 -1.93 0.17 19.91
N THR A 269 -1.78 -0.77 18.97
CA THR A 269 -2.82 -1.01 17.96
C THR A 269 -4.07 -1.57 18.59
N LEU A 270 -3.96 -2.47 19.57
CA LEU A 270 -5.09 -3.06 20.30
C LEU A 270 -5.81 -2.04 21.18
N SER A 271 -5.10 -1.09 21.75
CA SER A 271 -5.67 -0.01 22.58
C SER A 271 -6.27 1.15 21.77
N SER A 272 -5.95 1.24 20.48
CA SER A 272 -6.40 2.32 19.61
C SER A 272 -7.85 2.10 19.15
N VAL A 273 -8.72 3.09 19.38
CA VAL A 273 -10.10 3.12 18.89
C VAL A 273 -10.21 3.70 17.47
N SER A 274 -9.17 4.39 17.01
CA SER A 274 -9.15 5.08 15.71
C SER A 274 -8.63 4.20 14.58
N SER A 275 -9.19 4.37 13.37
CA SER A 275 -8.65 3.74 12.15
C SER A 275 -7.21 4.19 11.89
N GLU A 276 -6.39 3.30 11.34
CA GLU A 276 -5.01 3.60 10.92
C GLU A 276 -4.91 4.76 9.92
N ARG A 277 -5.98 5.04 9.19
CA ARG A 277 -6.04 6.11 8.17
C ARG A 277 -6.26 7.50 8.75
N THR A 278 -6.62 7.65 10.01
CA THR A 278 -6.85 8.97 10.62
C THR A 278 -5.63 9.88 10.62
N SER A 279 -4.43 9.32 10.56
CA SER A 279 -3.16 10.07 10.44
C SER A 279 -2.81 10.51 9.01
N ARG A 280 -3.63 10.15 8.00
CA ARG A 280 -3.40 10.61 6.61
C ARG A 280 -4.03 11.96 6.39
N VAL A 281 -3.20 12.97 6.18
CA VAL A 281 -3.63 14.36 5.93
C VAL A 281 -4.60 14.46 4.75
N ILE A 282 -4.41 13.62 3.73
CA ILE A 282 -5.21 13.62 2.49
C ILE A 282 -6.60 12.97 2.65
N ASP A 283 -6.83 12.19 3.69
CA ASP A 283 -8.10 11.47 3.87
C ASP A 283 -9.12 12.27 4.71
N ASN A 284 -8.80 13.47 5.16
CA ASN A 284 -9.71 14.40 5.86
C ASN A 284 -10.79 15.01 4.93
N GLU A 285 -10.99 14.46 3.73
CA GLU A 285 -12.00 14.88 2.78
C GLU A 285 -13.39 14.27 3.10
N ALA A 286 -14.44 14.87 2.48
CA ALA A 286 -15.84 14.51 2.68
C ALA A 286 -16.14 13.00 2.49
N ALA A 287 -17.15 12.48 3.19
CA ALA A 287 -17.62 11.10 3.06
C ALA A 287 -17.88 10.71 1.59
N GLY A 288 -17.34 9.55 1.15
CA GLY A 288 -17.46 9.07 -0.23
C GLY A 288 -16.32 9.47 -1.17
N SER A 289 -15.35 10.28 -0.72
CA SER A 289 -14.21 10.69 -1.55
C SER A 289 -13.40 9.48 -2.08
N MET A 290 -13.20 8.45 -1.26
CA MET A 290 -12.49 7.23 -1.64
C MET A 290 -13.22 6.41 -2.71
N GLU A 291 -14.56 6.30 -2.65
CA GLU A 291 -15.32 5.60 -3.68
C GLU A 291 -15.23 6.33 -5.03
N ARG A 292 -15.28 7.66 -5.01
CA ARG A 292 -15.05 8.48 -6.21
C ARG A 292 -13.65 8.25 -6.80
N ARG A 293 -12.60 8.31 -5.97
CA ARG A 293 -11.21 8.07 -6.40
C ARG A 293 -11.01 6.68 -7.02
N LYS A 294 -11.69 5.64 -6.52
CA LYS A 294 -11.64 4.30 -7.11
C LYS A 294 -12.27 4.25 -8.49
N ARG A 295 -13.37 4.99 -8.70
CA ARG A 295 -13.97 5.14 -10.04
C ARG A 295 -13.03 5.87 -11.01
N GLU A 296 -12.16 6.72 -10.50
CA GLU A 296 -11.10 7.40 -11.26
C GLU A 296 -9.86 6.50 -11.49
N GLY A 297 -9.81 5.30 -10.90
CA GLY A 297 -8.73 4.34 -11.07
C GLY A 297 -7.73 4.25 -9.92
N TYR A 298 -8.01 4.92 -8.80
CA TYR A 298 -7.20 4.80 -7.58
C TYR A 298 -7.14 3.33 -7.10
N PHE A 299 -5.99 2.95 -6.54
CA PHE A 299 -5.74 1.59 -6.06
C PHE A 299 -6.26 1.40 -4.63
#